data_a10314528d0cf4121b353bb2285e16cb
#
_entry.id   a10314528d0cf4121b353bb2285e16cb
#
_cell.length_a   1.000
_cell.length_b   1.000
_cell.length_c   1.000
_cell.angle_alpha   90.00
_cell.angle_beta   90.00
_cell.angle_gamma   90.00
#
_symmetry.space_group_name_H-M   'P 1'
#
loop_
_entity.id
_entity.type
_entity.pdbx_description
1 polymer ?
#
loop_
_entity_poly.entity_id
_entity_poly.type
_entity_poly.pdbx_seq_one_letter_code
_entity_poly.pdbx_strand_id
1 'polypeptide(L)'
;MKHFPGYGDNGDSHTAIIQDNRSLDELRQVDFLPFQAGIDAGADSILVSHNILSKIDTVPSSISPKITDLLRKELHFKGVILTDDFDMAGLADFVSQEEAAFQVIVAGNDLILGSSYQTQIPYLLKKISSGELTEERIDESVRRILNWKYDLGLLGASQ
;
A
#
# COMPACT_ATOMS: atom_id res chain seq x y z
N MET A 1 -4.36 -10.49 0.48
CA MET A 1 -3.07 -11.22 0.33
C MET A 1 -1.93 -10.37 0.88
N LYS A 2 -0.79 -10.99 1.34
CA LYS A 2 0.33 -10.24 1.93
C LYS A 2 1.64 -11.05 1.85
N HIS A 3 2.81 -10.44 1.91
CA HIS A 3 3.07 -8.99 1.87
C HIS A 3 3.68 -8.65 0.51
N PHE A 4 3.03 -7.83 -0.29
CA PHE A 4 3.57 -7.42 -1.60
C PHE A 4 4.73 -6.44 -1.39
N PRO A 5 5.79 -6.46 -2.21
CA PRO A 5 6.00 -7.30 -3.40
C PRO A 5 6.68 -8.66 -3.14
N GLY A 6 6.80 -9.08 -1.90
CA GLY A 6 7.45 -10.30 -1.44
C GLY A 6 8.62 -10.00 -0.52
N TYR A 7 8.89 -10.87 0.46
CA TYR A 7 9.98 -10.69 1.42
C TYR A 7 11.28 -11.40 1.02
N GLY A 8 11.19 -12.48 0.21
CA GLY A 8 12.32 -13.35 -0.02
C GLY A 8 12.88 -13.94 1.28
N ASP A 9 14.19 -14.15 1.31
CA ASP A 9 14.92 -14.65 2.50
C ASP A 9 15.44 -13.50 3.38
N ASN A 10 14.84 -12.31 3.29
CA ASN A 10 15.26 -11.14 4.05
C ASN A 10 14.78 -11.22 5.52
N GLY A 11 15.42 -10.42 6.39
CA GLY A 11 15.14 -10.37 7.81
C GLY A 11 13.74 -9.85 8.18
N ASP A 12 13.50 -9.65 9.48
CA ASP A 12 12.23 -9.21 10.03
C ASP A 12 12.07 -7.68 9.92
N SER A 13 11.07 -7.23 9.16
CA SER A 13 10.76 -5.81 8.97
C SER A 13 10.14 -5.13 10.19
N HIS A 14 9.76 -5.87 11.23
CA HIS A 14 9.29 -5.29 12.49
C HIS A 14 10.41 -4.60 13.28
N THR A 15 11.67 -4.97 13.03
CA THR A 15 12.82 -4.50 13.82
C THR A 15 13.70 -3.51 13.09
N ALA A 16 13.66 -3.47 11.75
CA ALA A 16 14.49 -2.56 10.94
C ALA A 16 13.95 -2.45 9.51
N ILE A 17 14.41 -1.43 8.79
CA ILE A 17 14.20 -1.32 7.34
C ILE A 17 14.92 -2.48 6.65
N ILE A 18 14.16 -3.29 5.93
CA ILE A 18 14.70 -4.39 5.13
C ILE A 18 15.03 -3.86 3.73
N GLN A 19 16.28 -4.03 3.31
CA GLN A 19 16.70 -3.79 1.93
C GLN A 19 16.73 -5.10 1.16
N ASP A 20 15.96 -5.16 0.09
CA ASP A 20 15.92 -6.26 -0.85
C ASP A 20 16.64 -5.87 -2.14
N ASN A 21 17.66 -6.62 -2.49
CA ASN A 21 18.51 -6.35 -3.66
C ASN A 21 18.11 -7.18 -4.88
N ARG A 22 16.99 -7.88 -4.85
CA ARG A 22 16.48 -8.64 -5.99
C ARG A 22 16.04 -7.71 -7.11
N SER A 23 16.20 -8.16 -8.33
CA SER A 23 15.74 -7.45 -9.52
C SER A 23 14.23 -7.64 -9.70
N LEU A 24 13.62 -6.78 -10.51
CA LEU A 24 12.22 -6.94 -10.89
C LEU A 24 11.95 -8.28 -11.59
N ASP A 25 12.90 -8.77 -12.39
CA ASP A 25 12.75 -10.05 -13.07
C ASP A 25 12.77 -11.24 -12.13
N GLU A 26 13.58 -11.19 -11.06
CA GLU A 26 13.57 -12.20 -10.01
C GLU A 26 12.23 -12.21 -9.27
N LEU A 27 11.68 -11.04 -8.95
CA LEU A 27 10.36 -10.93 -8.31
C LEU A 27 9.25 -11.47 -9.21
N ARG A 28 9.28 -11.18 -10.51
CA ARG A 28 8.32 -11.70 -11.49
C ARG A 28 8.34 -13.22 -11.59
N GLN A 29 9.51 -13.82 -11.50
CA GLN A 29 9.67 -15.28 -11.62
C GLN A 29 9.25 -16.05 -10.38
N VAL A 30 9.22 -15.43 -9.21
CA VAL A 30 8.95 -16.10 -7.94
C VAL A 30 7.78 -15.44 -7.19
N ASP A 31 7.98 -14.20 -6.74
CA ASP A 31 7.07 -13.56 -5.80
C ASP A 31 5.74 -13.13 -6.45
N PHE A 32 5.77 -12.67 -7.69
CA PHE A 32 4.54 -12.21 -8.38
C PHE A 32 3.61 -13.35 -8.79
N LEU A 33 4.12 -14.57 -8.96
CA LEU A 33 3.30 -15.71 -9.34
C LEU A 33 2.16 -16.00 -8.36
N PRO A 34 2.39 -16.13 -7.04
CA PRO A 34 1.30 -16.32 -6.09
C PRO A 34 0.37 -15.10 -5.97
N PHE A 35 0.88 -13.87 -6.16
CA PHE A 35 0.02 -12.68 -6.20
C PHE A 35 -0.89 -12.71 -7.43
N GLN A 36 -0.36 -13.01 -8.61
CA GLN A 36 -1.19 -13.13 -9.82
C GLN A 36 -2.24 -14.22 -9.66
N ALA A 37 -1.85 -15.39 -9.17
CA ALA A 37 -2.80 -16.48 -8.94
C ALA A 37 -3.92 -16.10 -7.96
N GLY A 38 -3.59 -15.35 -6.90
CA GLY A 38 -4.58 -14.85 -5.95
C GLY A 38 -5.49 -13.76 -6.55
N ILE A 39 -4.96 -12.88 -7.40
CA ILE A 39 -5.73 -11.88 -8.14
C ILE A 39 -6.72 -12.57 -9.09
N ASP A 40 -6.24 -13.56 -9.84
CA ASP A 40 -7.08 -14.35 -10.76
C ASP A 40 -8.16 -15.15 -10.04
N ALA A 41 -7.91 -15.53 -8.78
CA ALA A 41 -8.88 -16.17 -7.90
C ALA A 41 -9.83 -15.19 -7.20
N GLY A 42 -9.74 -13.89 -7.48
CA GLY A 42 -10.64 -12.86 -6.95
C GLY A 42 -10.24 -12.28 -5.60
N ALA A 43 -8.95 -12.16 -5.30
CA ALA A 43 -8.51 -11.48 -4.08
C ALA A 43 -8.94 -10.01 -4.06
N ASP A 44 -9.61 -9.60 -2.99
CA ASP A 44 -10.18 -8.25 -2.85
C ASP A 44 -9.18 -7.23 -2.34
N SER A 45 -8.14 -7.66 -1.62
CA SER A 45 -7.16 -6.75 -1.02
C SER A 45 -5.75 -7.32 -1.01
N ILE A 46 -4.77 -6.41 -1.15
CA ILE A 46 -3.34 -6.71 -1.07
C ILE A 46 -2.67 -5.73 -0.11
N LEU A 47 -1.91 -6.29 0.83
CA LEU A 47 -1.13 -5.53 1.79
C LEU A 47 0.30 -5.38 1.27
N VAL A 48 0.78 -4.12 1.26
CA VAL A 48 2.13 -3.74 0.81
C VAL A 48 3.04 -3.55 2.02
N SER A 49 4.22 -4.15 1.98
CA SER A 49 5.24 -4.08 3.04
C SER A 49 6.03 -2.76 3.03
N HIS A 50 6.88 -2.58 4.06
CA HIS A 50 7.79 -1.42 4.17
C HIS A 50 9.23 -1.74 3.75
N ASN A 51 9.50 -2.90 3.14
CA ASN A 51 10.83 -3.20 2.61
C ASN A 51 11.20 -2.26 1.44
N ILE A 52 12.50 -2.02 1.25
CA ILE A 52 13.02 -1.23 0.13
C ILE A 52 13.55 -2.19 -0.93
N LEU A 53 12.98 -2.16 -2.12
CA LEU A 53 13.50 -2.87 -3.29
C LEU A 53 14.55 -2.00 -3.99
N SER A 54 15.80 -2.08 -3.55
CA SER A 54 16.87 -1.15 -3.93
C SER A 54 17.18 -1.07 -5.43
N LYS A 55 16.82 -2.10 -6.21
CA LYS A 55 16.93 -2.09 -7.68
C LYS A 55 15.71 -1.49 -8.39
N ILE A 56 14.65 -1.15 -7.67
CA ILE A 56 13.41 -0.58 -8.21
C ILE A 56 13.23 0.84 -7.71
N ASP A 57 13.36 1.05 -6.39
CA ASP A 57 13.22 2.35 -5.76
C ASP A 57 14.11 2.50 -4.53
N THR A 58 14.26 3.74 -4.06
CA THR A 58 15.09 4.08 -2.89
C THR A 58 14.25 4.35 -1.64
N VAL A 59 12.93 4.23 -1.75
CA VAL A 59 11.97 4.44 -0.65
C VAL A 59 11.26 3.14 -0.29
N PRO A 60 10.68 3.03 0.91
CA PRO A 60 9.85 1.88 1.29
C PRO A 60 8.74 1.59 0.28
N SER A 61 8.46 0.31 0.05
CA SER A 61 7.48 -0.16 -0.94
C SER A 61 6.09 0.46 -0.75
N SER A 62 5.66 0.66 0.48
CA SER A 62 4.37 1.27 0.82
C SER A 62 4.24 2.74 0.40
N ILE A 63 5.34 3.47 0.27
CA ILE A 63 5.35 4.87 -0.18
C ILE A 63 5.93 5.03 -1.60
N SER A 64 6.16 3.94 -2.32
CA SER A 64 6.69 3.93 -3.68
C SER A 64 5.57 3.86 -4.72
N PRO A 65 5.38 4.90 -5.55
CA PRO A 65 4.46 4.83 -6.69
C PRO A 65 4.84 3.71 -7.68
N LYS A 66 6.13 3.41 -7.83
CA LYS A 66 6.58 2.34 -8.73
C LYS A 66 6.07 0.97 -8.27
N ILE A 67 6.04 0.72 -6.97
CA ILE A 67 5.58 -0.56 -6.41
C ILE A 67 4.07 -0.71 -6.56
N THR A 68 3.30 0.33 -6.27
CA THR A 68 1.84 0.29 -6.47
C THR A 68 1.46 0.22 -7.95
N ASP A 69 2.25 0.83 -8.83
CA ASP A 69 2.09 0.69 -10.28
C ASP A 69 2.29 -0.75 -10.77
N LEU A 70 3.21 -1.52 -10.18
CA LEU A 70 3.33 -2.96 -10.49
C LEU A 70 2.02 -3.70 -10.20
N LEU A 71 1.39 -3.44 -9.04
CA LEU A 71 0.08 -4.03 -8.74
C LEU A 71 -1.00 -3.57 -9.72
N ARG A 72 -1.11 -2.26 -9.97
CA ARG A 72 -2.20 -1.69 -10.77
C ARG A 72 -2.05 -1.95 -12.25
N LYS A 73 -0.83 -1.75 -12.80
CA LYS A 73 -0.60 -1.73 -14.25
C LYS A 73 -0.08 -3.07 -14.77
N GLU A 74 0.78 -3.77 -14.03
CA GLU A 74 1.36 -5.03 -14.47
C GLU A 74 0.49 -6.22 -14.06
N LEU A 75 0.14 -6.35 -12.77
CA LEU A 75 -0.71 -7.42 -12.27
C LEU A 75 -2.23 -7.13 -12.41
N HIS A 76 -2.59 -5.97 -12.93
CA HIS A 76 -3.98 -5.54 -13.18
C HIS A 76 -4.91 -5.62 -11.96
N PHE A 77 -4.38 -5.48 -10.77
CA PHE A 77 -5.14 -5.54 -9.54
C PHE A 77 -6.13 -4.37 -9.41
N LYS A 78 -7.41 -4.66 -9.19
CA LYS A 78 -8.51 -3.68 -9.09
C LYS A 78 -8.97 -3.42 -7.66
N GLY A 79 -8.64 -4.32 -6.73
CA GLY A 79 -9.08 -4.27 -5.33
C GLY A 79 -8.37 -3.23 -4.49
N VAL A 80 -8.55 -3.32 -3.18
CA VAL A 80 -7.99 -2.39 -2.20
C VAL A 80 -6.51 -2.69 -1.93
N ILE A 81 -5.65 -1.69 -2.10
CA ILE A 81 -4.25 -1.75 -1.66
C ILE A 81 -4.17 -1.11 -0.28
N LEU A 82 -3.64 -1.86 0.69
CA LEU A 82 -3.42 -1.37 2.05
C LEU A 82 -1.95 -1.53 2.45
N THR A 83 -1.50 -0.68 3.37
CA THR A 83 -0.14 -0.74 3.90
C THR A 83 0.00 -1.79 4.98
N ASP A 84 1.22 -2.21 5.28
CA ASP A 84 1.55 -2.79 6.57
C ASP A 84 1.45 -1.72 7.68
N ASP A 85 1.59 -2.10 8.94
CA ASP A 85 1.36 -1.21 10.08
C ASP A 85 2.37 -0.05 10.11
N PHE A 86 1.87 1.17 10.18
CA PHE A 86 2.69 2.39 10.22
C PHE A 86 3.49 2.57 11.50
N ASP A 87 3.12 1.87 12.57
CA ASP A 87 3.86 1.91 13.83
C ASP A 87 5.10 0.99 13.81
N MET A 88 5.36 0.29 12.68
CA MET A 88 6.58 -0.49 12.48
C MET A 88 7.82 0.42 12.33
N ALA A 89 8.91 0.04 12.99
CA ALA A 89 10.17 0.80 13.00
C ALA A 89 10.71 1.11 11.59
N GLY A 90 10.54 0.20 10.64
CA GLY A 90 11.01 0.35 9.27
C GLY A 90 10.45 1.57 8.50
N LEU A 91 9.26 2.06 8.84
CA LEU A 91 8.71 3.27 8.23
C LEU A 91 8.89 4.49 9.13
N ALA A 92 8.71 4.32 10.45
CA ALA A 92 8.82 5.40 11.42
C ALA A 92 10.23 6.06 11.45
N ASP A 93 11.27 5.28 11.20
CA ASP A 93 12.65 5.78 11.11
C ASP A 93 12.94 6.48 9.77
N PHE A 94 12.11 6.28 8.76
CA PHE A 94 12.34 6.82 7.41
C PHE A 94 11.67 8.19 7.21
N VAL A 95 10.48 8.37 7.74
CA VAL A 95 9.66 9.57 7.52
C VAL A 95 8.68 9.78 8.68
N SER A 96 8.25 11.03 8.94
CA SER A 96 7.24 11.30 9.97
C SER A 96 5.90 10.63 9.62
N GLN A 97 5.09 10.32 10.64
CA GLN A 97 3.79 9.65 10.48
C GLN A 97 2.83 10.44 9.56
N GLU A 98 2.83 11.76 9.66
CA GLU A 98 2.00 12.64 8.86
C GLU A 98 2.43 12.62 7.38
N GLU A 99 3.73 12.77 7.14
CA GLU A 99 4.28 12.77 5.79
C GLU A 99 4.17 11.38 5.15
N ALA A 100 4.38 10.30 5.92
CA ALA A 100 4.18 8.93 5.47
C ALA A 100 2.73 8.72 4.98
N ALA A 101 1.74 9.20 5.73
CA ALA A 101 0.33 9.10 5.33
C ALA A 101 0.05 9.79 3.99
N PHE A 102 0.62 10.97 3.78
CA PHE A 102 0.50 11.68 2.52
C PHE A 102 1.17 10.91 1.37
N GLN A 103 2.42 10.48 1.57
CA GLN A 103 3.17 9.76 0.54
C GLN A 103 2.50 8.43 0.16
N VAL A 104 1.95 7.68 1.12
CA VAL A 104 1.19 6.45 0.87
C VAL A 104 -0.02 6.68 -0.02
N ILE A 105 -0.81 7.72 0.26
CA ILE A 105 -1.97 8.06 -0.56
C ILE A 105 -1.55 8.47 -1.97
N VAL A 106 -0.54 9.32 -2.08
CA VAL A 106 0.01 9.75 -3.39
C VAL A 106 0.62 8.57 -4.15
N ALA A 107 1.26 7.62 -3.45
CA ALA A 107 1.80 6.41 -4.06
C ALA A 107 0.72 5.48 -4.65
N GLY A 108 -0.54 5.61 -4.24
CA GLY A 108 -1.63 4.82 -4.84
C GLY A 108 -2.26 3.78 -3.91
N ASN A 109 -1.88 3.75 -2.62
CA ASN A 109 -2.57 2.90 -1.64
C ASN A 109 -3.94 3.50 -1.29
N ASP A 110 -4.85 2.64 -0.87
CA ASP A 110 -6.24 3.02 -0.56
C ASP A 110 -6.51 3.08 0.95
N LEU A 111 -5.78 2.28 1.75
CA LEU A 111 -5.94 2.17 3.20
C LEU A 111 -4.59 2.20 3.90
N ILE A 112 -4.55 2.85 5.05
CA ILE A 112 -3.41 2.88 5.97
C ILE A 112 -3.76 2.05 7.19
N LEU A 113 -2.91 1.07 7.54
CA LEU A 113 -2.95 0.42 8.84
C LEU A 113 -2.11 1.23 9.83
N GLY A 114 -2.64 1.49 11.02
CA GLY A 114 -1.93 2.22 12.06
C GLY A 114 -2.86 2.94 13.02
N SER A 115 -2.29 3.45 14.12
CA SER A 115 -3.03 4.10 15.21
C SER A 115 -2.94 5.63 15.21
N SER A 116 -2.04 6.22 14.42
CA SER A 116 -1.73 7.65 14.44
C SER A 116 -2.70 8.53 13.62
N TYR A 117 -3.94 8.07 13.38
CA TYR A 117 -4.94 8.76 12.57
C TYR A 117 -5.26 10.19 13.07
N GLN A 118 -5.10 10.44 14.36
CA GLN A 118 -5.36 11.74 14.98
C GLN A 118 -4.44 12.85 14.47
N THR A 119 -3.21 12.50 14.04
CA THR A 119 -2.25 13.42 13.42
C THR A 119 -2.30 13.35 11.90
N GLN A 120 -2.49 12.16 11.34
CA GLN A 120 -2.50 11.90 9.91
C GLN A 120 -3.68 12.57 9.20
N ILE A 121 -4.91 12.43 9.74
CA ILE A 121 -6.12 12.99 9.12
C ILE A 121 -6.04 14.52 8.98
N PRO A 122 -5.74 15.31 10.03
CA PRO A 122 -5.59 16.76 9.89
C PRO A 122 -4.52 17.17 8.88
N TYR A 123 -3.42 16.41 8.80
CA TYR A 123 -2.37 16.67 7.82
C TYR A 123 -2.85 16.45 6.38
N LEU A 124 -3.54 15.34 6.11
CA LEU A 124 -4.13 15.06 4.80
C LEU A 124 -5.17 16.12 4.39
N LEU A 125 -6.02 16.54 5.32
CA LEU A 125 -6.98 17.63 5.05
C LEU A 125 -6.29 18.94 4.68
N LYS A 126 -5.15 19.26 5.32
CA LYS A 126 -4.32 20.42 4.94
C LYS A 126 -3.74 20.26 3.54
N LYS A 127 -3.26 19.06 3.17
CA LYS A 127 -2.74 18.76 1.83
C LYS A 127 -3.82 18.86 0.75
N ILE A 128 -5.06 18.49 1.06
CA ILE A 128 -6.20 18.69 0.16
C ILE A 128 -6.48 20.19 0.01
N SER A 129 -6.54 20.92 1.12
CA SER A 129 -6.81 22.37 1.10
C SER A 129 -5.75 23.19 0.36
N SER A 130 -4.49 22.73 0.36
CA SER A 130 -3.39 23.37 -0.39
C SER A 130 -3.33 22.94 -1.87
N GLY A 131 -4.12 21.94 -2.29
CA GLY A 131 -4.11 21.41 -3.64
C GLY A 131 -2.97 20.43 -3.93
N GLU A 132 -2.17 20.05 -2.92
CA GLU A 132 -1.12 19.04 -3.05
C GLU A 132 -1.68 17.61 -3.14
N LEU A 133 -2.88 17.37 -2.59
CA LEU A 133 -3.64 16.14 -2.71
C LEU A 133 -5.03 16.47 -3.26
N THR A 134 -5.44 15.79 -4.32
CA THR A 134 -6.74 16.06 -4.93
C THR A 134 -7.87 15.24 -4.28
N GLU A 135 -9.08 15.77 -4.26
CA GLU A 135 -10.26 15.04 -3.80
C GLU A 135 -10.52 13.81 -4.67
N GLU A 136 -10.28 13.90 -5.99
CA GLU A 136 -10.44 12.78 -6.92
C GLU A 136 -9.58 11.58 -6.50
N ARG A 137 -8.33 11.83 -6.03
CA ARG A 137 -7.45 10.74 -5.55
C ARG A 137 -8.04 10.06 -4.31
N ILE A 138 -8.62 10.83 -3.40
CA ILE A 138 -9.31 10.29 -2.22
C ILE A 138 -10.55 9.50 -2.63
N ASP A 139 -11.36 10.07 -3.52
CA ASP A 139 -12.58 9.45 -4.03
C ASP A 139 -12.32 8.09 -4.70
N GLU A 140 -11.22 7.95 -5.44
CA GLU A 140 -10.82 6.67 -6.01
C GLU A 140 -10.64 5.60 -4.95
N SER A 141 -9.95 5.92 -3.85
CA SER A 141 -9.76 4.99 -2.74
C SER A 141 -11.07 4.69 -2.02
N VAL A 142 -11.88 5.71 -1.75
CA VAL A 142 -13.19 5.56 -1.10
C VAL A 142 -14.10 4.64 -1.92
N ARG A 143 -14.16 4.81 -3.25
CA ARG A 143 -14.95 3.93 -4.12
C ARG A 143 -14.50 2.47 -4.05
N ARG A 144 -13.18 2.19 -4.06
CA ARG A 144 -12.66 0.81 -3.92
C ARG A 144 -13.05 0.22 -2.58
N ILE A 145 -12.88 0.98 -1.49
CA ILE A 145 -13.23 0.54 -0.13
C ILE A 145 -14.72 0.28 0.03
N LEU A 146 -15.58 1.17 -0.51
CA LEU A 146 -17.03 1.01 -0.44
C LEU A 146 -17.51 -0.19 -1.26
N ASN A 147 -16.96 -0.40 -2.46
CA ASN A 147 -17.25 -1.57 -3.27
C ASN A 147 -16.85 -2.85 -2.52
N TRP A 148 -15.64 -2.90 -1.96
CA TRP A 148 -15.19 -4.05 -1.18
C TRP A 148 -16.11 -4.33 0.02
N LYS A 149 -16.50 -3.30 0.77
CA LYS A 149 -17.47 -3.45 1.88
C LYS A 149 -18.83 -3.94 1.40
N TYR A 150 -19.28 -3.48 0.24
CA TYR A 150 -20.53 -3.91 -0.37
C TYR A 150 -20.47 -5.40 -0.74
N ASP A 151 -19.42 -5.82 -1.42
CA ASP A 151 -19.22 -7.21 -1.84
C ASP A 151 -19.12 -8.18 -0.65
N LEU A 152 -18.58 -7.70 0.48
CA LEU A 152 -18.57 -8.43 1.76
C LEU A 152 -19.89 -8.41 2.51
N GLY A 153 -20.94 -7.74 2.00
CA GLY A 153 -22.23 -7.61 2.67
C GLY A 153 -22.22 -6.70 3.91
N LEU A 154 -21.19 -5.86 4.08
CA LEU A 154 -21.04 -4.96 5.23
C LEU A 154 -21.81 -3.64 5.05
N LEU A 155 -22.19 -3.30 3.83
CA LEU A 155 -23.06 -2.18 3.52
C LEU A 155 -24.44 -2.76 3.21
N GLY A 156 -25.28 -2.91 4.24
CA GLY A 156 -26.65 -3.37 4.08
C GLY A 156 -27.47 -2.38 3.22
N ALA A 157 -28.37 -2.92 2.39
CA ALA A 157 -29.49 -2.10 1.90
C ALA A 157 -30.21 -1.54 3.13
N SER A 158 -30.36 -0.22 3.19
CA SER A 158 -31.19 0.41 4.22
C SER A 158 -32.55 -0.27 4.23
N GLN A 159 -32.90 -0.93 5.35
CA GLN A 159 -34.26 -1.43 5.58
C GLN A 159 -35.22 -0.27 5.71
#